data_a468943b49058907fce72ccbbdac0492
#
_entry.id   a468943b49058907fce72ccbbdac0492
#
_cell.length_a   1.000
_cell.length_b   1.000
_cell.length_c   1.000
_cell.angle_alpha   90.00
_cell.angle_beta   90.00
_cell.angle_gamma   90.00
#
_symmetry.space_group_name_H-M   'P 1'
#
loop_
_entity.id
_entity.type
_entity.pdbx_description
1 polymer ?
#
loop_
_entity_poly.entity_id
_entity_poly.type
_entity_poly.pdbx_seq_one_letter_code
_entity_poly.pdbx_strand_id
1 'polypeptide(L)'
;MTAVRTGSIGILGGTFDPFHIGHLGLARAARDELGLERLLVVPAGDPPHKPGRPLSPAPVRLAMVEAGIAGEPRLEASRIELDRPGPSYTVDTLAALAAAELAAGREPDLAVILSVESFAGLPGWHEPSQILDLARIAVAPRAGFDRPDADWIRSIVGTRSDRIELIDGPRIDVSASAIRRRVAAGASIEALVPSGVADVIAAYRLYRDPEAKEDPSTVTDPASVTRTPATESAITPSAPRPDGLPNRGAAAAAVAAAAAVPASERPPLDVARRIVELAEDKKAADIILLDLTGLTTLADAFVICSGGSERQLDAIADGIIEGLRGEKVRPIGREGTAASHWVLIDFGSVVVHVFTPPEREYYSLEKHWSEARVVLRVQ
;
A
#
# COMPACT_ATOMS: atom_id res chain seq x y z
N MET A 1 -3.43 22.28 21.31
CA MET A 1 -2.59 21.11 21.69
C MET A 1 -3.39 20.30 22.70
N THR A 2 -3.64 19.05 22.41
CA THR A 2 -4.30 18.11 23.33
C THR A 2 -3.36 17.85 24.52
N ALA A 3 -3.88 17.76 25.74
CA ALA A 3 -3.08 17.41 26.90
C ALA A 3 -2.51 15.99 26.77
N VAL A 4 -1.26 15.80 27.22
CA VAL A 4 -0.64 14.47 27.18
C VAL A 4 -1.36 13.53 28.16
N ARG A 5 -1.77 12.37 27.67
CA ARG A 5 -2.43 11.31 28.44
C ARG A 5 -1.37 10.36 28.97
N THR A 6 -1.10 10.43 30.28
CA THR A 6 -0.09 9.56 30.93
C THR A 6 -0.44 8.09 30.72
N GLY A 7 0.54 7.28 30.34
CA GLY A 7 0.41 5.85 30.08
C GLY A 7 -0.11 5.50 28.67
N SER A 8 -0.50 6.50 27.86
CA SER A 8 -1.03 6.22 26.52
C SER A 8 0.09 5.94 25.51
N ILE A 9 -0.04 4.83 24.78
CA ILE A 9 0.96 4.35 23.80
C ILE A 9 0.32 4.24 22.43
N GLY A 10 0.87 4.98 21.44
CA GLY A 10 0.54 4.80 20.03
C GLY A 10 1.38 3.73 19.38
N ILE A 11 0.81 2.99 18.44
CA ILE A 11 1.50 1.97 17.65
C ILE A 11 1.30 2.25 16.17
N LEU A 12 2.37 2.64 15.48
CA LEU A 12 2.41 2.79 14.04
C LEU A 12 3.21 1.63 13.45
N GLY A 13 2.51 0.58 13.02
CA GLY A 13 3.09 -0.57 12.35
C GLY A 13 3.29 -0.33 10.85
N GLY A 14 4.31 -0.95 10.28
CA GLY A 14 4.54 -0.87 8.85
C GLY A 14 5.77 -1.62 8.37
N THR A 15 5.88 -1.81 7.07
CA THR A 15 7.08 -2.42 6.48
C THR A 15 8.27 -1.45 6.52
N PHE A 16 8.01 -0.16 6.28
CA PHE A 16 9.00 0.93 6.27
C PHE A 16 10.20 0.66 5.35
N ASP A 17 9.91 0.35 4.12
CA ASP A 17 10.90 0.01 3.10
C ASP A 17 10.84 0.97 1.87
N PRO A 18 11.29 2.25 2.00
CA PRO A 18 11.84 2.91 3.20
C PRO A 18 10.79 3.60 4.10
N PHE A 19 11.21 4.02 5.28
CA PHE A 19 10.50 5.03 6.06
C PHE A 19 10.55 6.37 5.32
N HIS A 20 9.44 7.14 5.30
CA HIS A 20 9.36 8.37 4.52
C HIS A 20 8.55 9.48 5.22
N ILE A 21 8.55 10.69 4.65
CA ILE A 21 7.91 11.87 5.25
C ILE A 21 6.41 11.65 5.53
N GLY A 22 5.72 10.82 4.73
CA GLY A 22 4.32 10.45 4.98
C GLY A 22 4.15 9.68 6.29
N HIS A 23 5.05 8.74 6.60
CA HIS A 23 5.04 8.02 7.87
C HIS A 23 5.37 8.94 9.04
N LEU A 24 6.38 9.79 8.90
CA LEU A 24 6.76 10.75 9.92
C LEU A 24 5.65 11.75 10.21
N GLY A 25 5.03 12.29 9.17
CA GLY A 25 3.90 13.22 9.30
C GLY A 25 2.71 12.59 10.02
N LEU A 26 2.38 11.34 9.68
CA LEU A 26 1.33 10.58 10.34
C LEU A 26 1.65 10.31 11.83
N ALA A 27 2.88 9.91 12.13
CA ALA A 27 3.32 9.66 13.51
C ALA A 27 3.21 10.93 14.38
N ARG A 28 3.65 12.09 13.84
CA ARG A 28 3.55 13.40 14.53
C ARG A 28 2.09 13.78 14.78
N ALA A 29 1.24 13.69 13.77
CA ALA A 29 -0.18 14.03 13.89
C ALA A 29 -0.88 13.14 14.93
N ALA A 30 -0.71 11.82 14.84
CA ALA A 30 -1.31 10.89 15.79
C ALA A 30 -0.83 11.15 17.23
N ARG A 31 0.49 11.35 17.43
CA ARG A 31 1.06 11.67 18.73
C ARG A 31 0.42 12.92 19.35
N ASP A 32 0.25 13.98 18.56
CA ASP A 32 -0.19 15.29 19.06
C ASP A 32 -1.71 15.39 19.18
N GLU A 33 -2.47 14.83 18.23
CA GLU A 33 -3.93 14.86 18.25
C GLU A 33 -4.53 13.94 19.33
N LEU A 34 -3.95 12.74 19.49
CA LEU A 34 -4.39 11.79 20.52
C LEU A 34 -3.78 12.08 21.91
N GLY A 35 -2.84 13.03 22.00
CA GLY A 35 -2.15 13.34 23.25
C GLY A 35 -1.34 12.16 23.79
N LEU A 36 -0.70 11.38 22.92
CA LEU A 36 0.03 10.18 23.33
C LEU A 36 1.27 10.53 24.17
N GLU A 37 1.52 9.77 25.23
CA GLU A 37 2.77 9.88 26.01
C GLU A 37 3.96 9.47 25.14
N ARG A 38 3.81 8.37 24.39
CA ARG A 38 4.79 7.92 23.39
C ARG A 38 4.11 7.24 22.22
N LEU A 39 4.76 7.24 21.07
CA LEU A 39 4.33 6.51 19.88
C LEU A 39 5.47 5.62 19.40
N LEU A 40 5.20 4.33 19.36
CA LEU A 40 6.11 3.31 18.86
C LEU A 40 5.96 3.17 17.35
N VAL A 41 7.03 3.37 16.61
CA VAL A 41 7.13 3.04 15.18
C VAL A 41 7.69 1.63 15.09
N VAL A 42 6.87 0.68 14.63
CA VAL A 42 7.13 -0.75 14.70
C VAL A 42 7.35 -1.33 13.31
N PRO A 43 8.61 -1.51 12.85
CA PRO A 43 8.86 -2.20 11.59
C PRO A 43 8.48 -3.67 11.70
N ALA A 44 7.71 -4.16 10.71
CA ALA A 44 7.32 -5.57 10.66
C ALA A 44 8.54 -6.48 10.51
N GLY A 45 8.64 -7.52 11.31
CA GLY A 45 9.69 -8.54 11.21
C GLY A 45 9.47 -9.38 9.95
N ASP A 46 8.42 -10.18 9.96
CA ASP A 46 7.95 -11.00 8.83
C ASP A 46 6.49 -10.63 8.50
N PRO A 47 6.27 -9.68 7.55
CA PRO A 47 4.93 -9.21 7.25
C PRO A 47 4.12 -10.26 6.49
N PRO A 48 3.03 -10.82 7.08
CA PRO A 48 2.26 -11.91 6.49
C PRO A 48 1.53 -11.54 5.19
N HIS A 49 1.29 -10.24 4.96
CA HIS A 49 0.62 -9.73 3.76
C HIS A 49 1.56 -9.50 2.57
N LYS A 50 2.85 -9.86 2.68
CA LYS A 50 3.85 -9.68 1.62
C LYS A 50 4.75 -10.91 1.45
N PRO A 51 4.19 -12.13 1.35
CA PRO A 51 5.01 -13.33 1.19
C PRO A 51 5.78 -13.25 -0.13
N GLY A 52 7.11 -13.53 -0.06
CA GLY A 52 7.96 -13.62 -1.25
C GLY A 52 8.39 -12.29 -1.90
N ARG A 53 7.94 -11.14 -1.41
CA ARG A 53 8.45 -9.86 -1.91
C ARG A 53 9.83 -9.59 -1.33
N PRO A 54 10.85 -9.29 -2.16
CA PRO A 54 12.16 -8.90 -1.66
C PRO A 54 12.04 -7.57 -0.90
N LEU A 55 12.23 -7.64 0.41
CA LEU A 55 12.27 -6.49 1.31
C LEU A 55 13.71 -6.26 1.74
N SER A 56 14.05 -5.01 2.02
CA SER A 56 15.29 -4.72 2.73
C SER A 56 15.32 -5.49 4.06
N PRO A 57 16.48 -6.00 4.50
CA PRO A 57 16.60 -6.75 5.76
C PRO A 57 15.96 -6.00 6.92
N ALA A 58 15.27 -6.71 7.81
CA ALA A 58 14.54 -6.10 8.93
C ALA A 58 15.44 -5.17 9.80
N PRO A 59 16.71 -5.48 10.10
CA PRO A 59 17.60 -4.54 10.80
C PRO A 59 17.84 -3.24 10.03
N VAL A 60 17.91 -3.29 8.70
CA VAL A 60 18.12 -2.10 7.86
C VAL A 60 16.86 -1.24 7.83
N ARG A 61 15.66 -1.85 7.80
CA ARG A 61 14.39 -1.13 7.90
C ARG A 61 14.22 -0.46 9.27
N LEU A 62 14.67 -1.12 10.33
CA LEU A 62 14.75 -0.51 11.67
C LEU A 62 15.68 0.70 11.67
N ALA A 63 16.88 0.58 11.11
CA ALA A 63 17.83 1.69 11.02
C ALA A 63 17.25 2.89 10.25
N MET A 64 16.46 2.64 9.20
CA MET A 64 15.73 3.72 8.49
C MET A 64 14.65 4.37 9.38
N VAL A 65 13.96 3.60 10.22
CA VAL A 65 13.00 4.15 11.17
C VAL A 65 13.72 4.99 12.23
N GLU A 66 14.75 4.46 12.86
CA GLU A 66 15.57 5.16 13.88
C GLU A 66 16.11 6.47 13.34
N ALA A 67 16.73 6.44 12.15
CA ALA A 67 17.22 7.65 11.49
C ALA A 67 16.10 8.63 11.12
N GLY A 68 14.94 8.12 10.73
CA GLY A 68 13.81 8.93 10.30
C GLY A 68 13.07 9.64 11.42
N ILE A 69 13.15 9.13 12.66
CA ILE A 69 12.53 9.74 13.84
C ILE A 69 13.57 10.38 14.79
N ALA A 70 14.82 10.43 14.36
CA ALA A 70 15.89 11.02 15.19
C ALA A 70 15.55 12.47 15.59
N GLY A 71 15.60 12.76 16.88
CA GLY A 71 15.26 14.09 17.43
C GLY A 71 13.76 14.36 17.57
N GLU A 72 12.88 13.42 17.19
CA GLU A 72 11.44 13.57 17.38
C GLU A 72 11.02 13.24 18.81
N PRO A 73 10.47 14.18 19.55
CA PRO A 73 10.05 13.92 20.91
C PRO A 73 8.90 12.91 20.94
N ARG A 74 8.96 11.96 21.87
CA ARG A 74 7.92 10.95 22.10
C ARG A 74 7.67 10.00 20.92
N LEU A 75 8.57 9.93 19.91
CA LEU A 75 8.59 8.90 18.91
C LEU A 75 9.74 7.93 19.21
N GLU A 76 9.46 6.65 19.24
CA GLU A 76 10.42 5.58 19.56
C GLU A 76 10.36 4.48 18.51
N ALA A 77 11.51 4.02 18.02
CA ALA A 77 11.58 2.83 17.19
C ALA A 77 11.48 1.58 18.08
N SER A 78 10.65 0.62 17.68
CA SER A 78 10.45 -0.60 18.48
C SER A 78 10.88 -1.84 17.69
N ARG A 79 11.61 -2.73 18.37
CA ARG A 79 12.07 -4.02 17.83
C ARG A 79 11.10 -5.17 18.09
N ILE A 80 9.96 -4.92 18.74
CA ILE A 80 9.07 -5.95 19.28
C ILE A 80 8.66 -7.03 18.26
N GLU A 81 8.51 -6.66 17.00
CA GLU A 81 8.18 -7.61 15.92
C GLU A 81 9.43 -8.24 15.29
N LEU A 82 10.58 -7.55 15.31
CA LEU A 82 11.84 -8.08 14.81
C LEU A 82 12.41 -9.18 15.72
N ASP A 83 12.21 -9.04 17.02
CA ASP A 83 12.74 -9.95 18.03
C ASP A 83 11.78 -11.14 18.29
N ARG A 84 10.57 -11.10 17.72
CA ARG A 84 9.60 -12.20 17.78
C ARG A 84 9.75 -13.10 16.54
N PRO A 85 9.93 -14.42 16.69
CA PRO A 85 9.96 -15.34 15.56
C PRO A 85 8.56 -15.51 14.95
N GLY A 86 8.51 -15.73 13.64
CA GLY A 86 7.27 -15.97 12.89
C GLY A 86 6.59 -14.70 12.37
N PRO A 87 5.36 -14.84 11.83
CA PRO A 87 4.63 -13.74 11.22
C PRO A 87 4.34 -12.58 12.19
N SER A 88 4.44 -11.36 11.70
CA SER A 88 4.16 -10.14 12.46
C SER A 88 2.67 -9.82 12.45
N TYR A 89 1.92 -10.33 13.41
CA TYR A 89 0.52 -9.98 13.60
C TYR A 89 0.36 -8.84 14.61
N THR A 90 -0.48 -7.87 14.29
CA THR A 90 -0.77 -6.71 15.14
C THR A 90 -1.33 -7.12 16.50
N VAL A 91 -2.21 -8.14 16.54
CA VAL A 91 -2.80 -8.63 17.79
C VAL A 91 -1.72 -9.10 18.77
N ASP A 92 -0.71 -9.84 18.30
CA ASP A 92 0.37 -10.32 19.17
C ASP A 92 1.23 -9.18 19.71
N THR A 93 1.45 -8.16 18.89
CA THR A 93 2.19 -6.95 19.28
C THR A 93 1.43 -6.19 20.38
N LEU A 94 0.12 -6.02 20.22
CA LEU A 94 -0.73 -5.39 21.22
C LEU A 94 -0.80 -6.20 22.52
N ALA A 95 -0.96 -7.51 22.42
CA ALA A 95 -0.99 -8.39 23.60
C ALA A 95 0.33 -8.32 24.40
N ALA A 96 1.47 -8.32 23.71
CA ALA A 96 2.78 -8.19 24.35
C ALA A 96 2.96 -6.82 25.03
N LEU A 97 2.54 -5.73 24.40
CA LEU A 97 2.59 -4.39 24.98
C LEU A 97 1.65 -4.27 26.19
N ALA A 98 0.42 -4.78 26.08
CA ALA A 98 -0.54 -4.77 27.18
C ALA A 98 -0.01 -5.57 28.39
N ALA A 99 0.57 -6.75 28.16
CA ALA A 99 1.18 -7.56 29.20
C ALA A 99 2.36 -6.83 29.89
N ALA A 100 3.18 -6.10 29.12
CA ALA A 100 4.28 -5.31 29.67
C ALA A 100 3.79 -4.15 30.56
N GLU A 101 2.73 -3.45 30.16
CA GLU A 101 2.14 -2.37 30.97
C GLU A 101 1.53 -2.93 32.28
N LEU A 102 0.79 -4.03 32.19
CA LEU A 102 0.24 -4.70 33.37
C LEU A 102 1.34 -5.19 34.34
N ALA A 103 2.40 -5.77 33.79
CA ALA A 103 3.56 -6.19 34.61
C ALA A 103 4.27 -5.01 35.30
N ALA A 104 4.19 -3.81 34.70
CA ALA A 104 4.67 -2.57 35.30
C ALA A 104 3.66 -1.89 36.23
N GLY A 105 2.51 -2.54 36.50
CA GLY A 105 1.44 -2.02 37.35
C GLY A 105 0.64 -0.86 36.73
N ARG A 106 0.61 -0.76 35.41
CA ARG A 106 -0.14 0.26 34.66
C ARG A 106 -1.28 -0.37 33.86
N GLU A 107 -2.40 0.33 33.78
CA GLU A 107 -3.50 -0.05 32.88
C GLU A 107 -3.09 0.27 31.43
N PRO A 108 -3.20 -0.69 30.50
CA PRO A 108 -2.85 -0.48 29.10
C PRO A 108 -3.80 0.54 28.43
N ASP A 109 -3.28 1.63 27.89
CA ASP A 109 -4.01 2.57 27.02
C ASP A 109 -3.31 2.59 25.64
N LEU A 110 -3.69 1.64 24.78
CA LEU A 110 -3.07 1.42 23.47
C LEU A 110 -3.91 2.02 22.34
N ALA A 111 -3.25 2.62 21.36
CA ALA A 111 -3.89 3.15 20.16
C ALA A 111 -3.11 2.69 18.90
N VAL A 112 -3.75 1.93 18.00
CA VAL A 112 -3.18 1.57 16.70
C VAL A 112 -3.47 2.68 15.70
N ILE A 113 -2.44 3.14 14.99
CA ILE A 113 -2.57 4.19 13.98
C ILE A 113 -2.62 3.53 12.60
N LEU A 114 -3.73 3.73 11.89
CA LEU A 114 -3.96 3.17 10.56
C LEU A 114 -4.30 4.27 9.55
N SER A 115 -3.93 4.04 8.30
CA SER A 115 -4.54 4.77 7.19
C SER A 115 -5.96 4.27 6.93
N VAL A 116 -6.78 5.06 6.24
CA VAL A 116 -8.13 4.64 5.81
C VAL A 116 -8.10 3.31 5.07
N GLU A 117 -7.13 3.09 4.19
CA GLU A 117 -6.96 1.82 3.45
C GLU A 117 -6.67 0.63 4.36
N SER A 118 -5.73 0.81 5.31
CA SER A 118 -5.39 -0.25 6.27
C SER A 118 -6.58 -0.57 7.18
N PHE A 119 -7.35 0.44 7.59
CA PHE A 119 -8.57 0.26 8.38
C PHE A 119 -9.67 -0.47 7.58
N ALA A 120 -9.85 -0.15 6.30
CA ALA A 120 -10.77 -0.89 5.42
C ALA A 120 -10.43 -2.39 5.33
N GLY A 121 -9.16 -2.74 5.37
CA GLY A 121 -8.68 -4.12 5.38
C GLY A 121 -8.76 -4.84 6.73
N LEU A 122 -9.09 -4.14 7.83
CA LEU A 122 -9.08 -4.69 9.19
C LEU A 122 -9.88 -6.00 9.36
N PRO A 123 -11.06 -6.18 8.73
CA PRO A 123 -11.81 -7.44 8.86
C PRO A 123 -11.06 -8.67 8.36
N GLY A 124 -10.09 -8.51 7.47
CA GLY A 124 -9.23 -9.59 6.97
C GLY A 124 -7.95 -9.82 7.78
N TRP A 125 -7.72 -9.06 8.86
CA TRP A 125 -6.54 -9.22 9.69
C TRP A 125 -6.68 -10.43 10.62
N HIS A 126 -5.57 -10.86 11.20
CA HIS A 126 -5.58 -11.92 12.21
C HIS A 126 -6.23 -11.42 13.50
N GLU A 127 -7.30 -12.10 13.93
CA GLU A 127 -8.08 -11.78 15.14
C GLU A 127 -8.50 -10.30 15.29
N PRO A 128 -9.24 -9.73 14.32
CA PRO A 128 -9.56 -8.31 14.31
C PRO A 128 -10.41 -7.86 15.52
N SER A 129 -11.24 -8.74 16.05
CA SER A 129 -12.03 -8.45 17.25
C SER A 129 -11.15 -8.27 18.48
N GLN A 130 -10.09 -9.08 18.61
CA GLN A 130 -9.15 -8.97 19.72
C GLN A 130 -8.30 -7.71 19.62
N ILE A 131 -7.97 -7.26 18.42
CA ILE A 131 -7.32 -5.96 18.20
C ILE A 131 -8.18 -4.83 18.79
N LEU A 132 -9.50 -4.84 18.51
CA LEU A 132 -10.45 -3.85 19.03
C LEU A 132 -10.68 -3.97 20.54
N ASP A 133 -10.46 -5.14 21.14
CA ASP A 133 -10.50 -5.32 22.60
C ASP A 133 -9.27 -4.70 23.27
N LEU A 134 -8.10 -4.88 22.66
CA LEU A 134 -6.82 -4.47 23.23
C LEU A 134 -6.49 -2.99 23.00
N ALA A 135 -6.96 -2.38 21.91
CA ALA A 135 -6.57 -1.03 21.52
C ALA A 135 -7.72 -0.22 20.92
N ARG A 136 -7.62 1.10 21.02
CA ARG A 136 -8.35 2.04 20.15
C ARG A 136 -7.69 2.04 18.77
N ILE A 137 -8.43 2.40 17.72
CA ILE A 137 -7.87 2.58 16.39
C ILE A 137 -8.02 4.04 16.00
N ALA A 138 -6.90 4.70 15.71
CA ALA A 138 -6.87 6.03 15.14
C ALA A 138 -6.74 5.91 13.62
N VAL A 139 -7.73 6.42 12.89
CA VAL A 139 -7.78 6.36 11.44
C VAL A 139 -7.39 7.72 10.87
N ALA A 140 -6.31 7.73 10.09
CA ALA A 140 -5.78 8.93 9.45
C ALA A 140 -6.24 9.04 8.00
N PRO A 141 -6.53 10.26 7.51
CA PRO A 141 -6.84 10.50 6.11
C PRO A 141 -5.63 10.20 5.23
N ARG A 142 -5.91 9.86 3.97
CA ARG A 142 -4.88 9.72 2.94
C ARG A 142 -5.31 10.48 1.69
N ALA A 143 -4.34 10.97 0.92
CA ALA A 143 -4.62 11.59 -0.36
C ALA A 143 -5.41 10.61 -1.26
N GLY A 144 -6.52 11.09 -1.84
CA GLY A 144 -7.39 10.28 -2.69
C GLY A 144 -8.52 9.53 -1.97
N PHE A 145 -8.59 9.59 -0.63
CA PHE A 145 -9.69 9.00 0.14
C PHE A 145 -10.52 10.08 0.83
N ASP A 146 -11.84 9.92 0.80
CA ASP A 146 -12.74 10.75 1.58
C ASP A 146 -12.60 10.44 3.06
N ARG A 147 -12.97 11.42 3.91
CA ARG A 147 -13.03 11.20 5.35
C ARG A 147 -14.11 10.15 5.64
N PRO A 148 -13.79 9.07 6.38
CA PRO A 148 -14.77 8.06 6.75
C PRO A 148 -15.95 8.66 7.51
N ASP A 149 -17.16 8.28 7.14
CA ASP A 149 -18.36 8.60 7.92
C ASP A 149 -18.68 7.50 8.95
N ALA A 150 -19.63 7.79 9.84
CA ALA A 150 -19.99 6.86 10.90
C ALA A 150 -20.64 5.56 10.38
N ASP A 151 -21.33 5.59 9.25
CA ASP A 151 -21.98 4.43 8.67
C ASP A 151 -20.95 3.50 8.05
N TRP A 152 -19.98 4.05 7.33
CA TRP A 152 -18.86 3.29 6.80
C TRP A 152 -18.00 2.65 7.90
N ILE A 153 -17.70 3.40 8.99
CA ILE A 153 -16.99 2.83 10.15
C ILE A 153 -17.78 1.66 10.75
N ARG A 154 -19.09 1.83 10.96
CA ARG A 154 -19.95 0.74 11.48
C ARG A 154 -19.99 -0.47 10.56
N SER A 155 -19.92 -0.29 9.27
CA SER A 155 -19.87 -1.42 8.31
C SER A 155 -18.61 -2.28 8.47
N ILE A 156 -17.51 -1.71 8.96
CA ILE A 156 -16.22 -2.41 9.15
C ILE A 156 -16.14 -3.06 10.53
N VAL A 157 -16.48 -2.32 11.60
CA VAL A 157 -16.24 -2.76 12.99
C VAL A 157 -17.52 -3.02 13.80
N GLY A 158 -18.69 -2.88 13.18
CA GLY A 158 -19.98 -3.14 13.82
C GLY A 158 -20.21 -2.26 15.06
N THR A 159 -20.55 -2.89 16.17
CA THR A 159 -20.84 -2.21 17.46
C THR A 159 -19.61 -1.61 18.14
N ARG A 160 -18.40 -1.93 17.65
CA ARG A 160 -17.13 -1.41 18.20
C ARG A 160 -16.71 -0.06 17.60
N SER A 161 -17.64 0.67 16.97
CA SER A 161 -17.36 1.98 16.36
C SER A 161 -16.93 3.05 17.39
N ASP A 162 -17.26 2.88 18.66
CA ASP A 162 -16.78 3.68 19.78
C ASP A 162 -15.26 3.55 20.05
N ARG A 163 -14.63 2.51 19.53
CA ARG A 163 -13.17 2.30 19.60
C ARG A 163 -12.39 2.99 18.48
N ILE A 164 -13.07 3.69 17.57
CA ILE A 164 -12.48 4.33 16.40
C ILE A 164 -12.41 5.84 16.60
N GLU A 165 -11.23 6.40 16.47
CA GLU A 165 -10.97 7.84 16.48
C GLU A 165 -10.49 8.29 15.10
N LEU A 166 -11.07 9.36 14.55
CA LEU A 166 -10.59 9.96 13.31
C LEU A 166 -9.62 11.09 13.63
N ILE A 167 -8.42 11.04 13.06
CA ILE A 167 -7.42 12.10 13.18
C ILE A 167 -7.29 12.87 11.87
N ASP A 168 -6.88 14.14 11.94
CA ASP A 168 -6.77 15.04 10.77
C ASP A 168 -5.35 15.10 10.20
N GLY A 169 -4.58 14.04 10.32
CA GLY A 169 -3.19 13.98 9.89
C GLY A 169 -2.91 14.49 8.48
N PRO A 170 -1.65 14.80 8.13
CA PRO A 170 -1.28 15.39 6.86
C PRO A 170 -1.56 14.45 5.70
N ARG A 171 -2.14 14.98 4.62
CA ARG A 171 -2.37 14.26 3.36
C ARG A 171 -1.13 14.32 2.49
N ILE A 172 -0.11 13.53 2.84
CA ILE A 172 1.16 13.49 2.10
C ILE A 172 1.09 12.36 1.07
N ASP A 173 1.15 12.73 -0.21
CA ASP A 173 1.15 11.78 -1.32
C ASP A 173 2.58 11.29 -1.61
N VAL A 174 3.05 10.36 -0.79
CA VAL A 174 4.36 9.71 -0.93
C VAL A 174 4.21 8.22 -0.73
N SER A 175 4.79 7.42 -1.62
CA SER A 175 4.81 5.97 -1.49
C SER A 175 6.23 5.42 -1.48
N ALA A 176 6.47 4.39 -0.66
CA ALA A 176 7.75 3.69 -0.61
C ALA A 176 8.16 3.13 -1.99
N SER A 177 7.20 2.65 -2.79
CA SER A 177 7.45 2.16 -4.15
C SER A 177 7.94 3.25 -5.09
N ALA A 178 7.36 4.46 -5.03
CA ALA A 178 7.83 5.59 -5.82
C ALA A 178 9.26 6.00 -5.42
N ILE A 179 9.57 5.97 -4.11
CA ILE A 179 10.93 6.27 -3.63
C ILE A 179 11.94 5.24 -4.16
N ARG A 180 11.63 3.95 -4.07
CA ARG A 180 12.54 2.90 -4.58
C ARG A 180 12.80 3.04 -6.08
N ARG A 181 11.77 3.33 -6.89
CA ARG A 181 11.95 3.61 -8.32
C ARG A 181 12.85 4.82 -8.58
N ARG A 182 12.69 5.91 -7.81
CA ARG A 182 13.54 7.10 -7.95
C ARG A 182 15.00 6.78 -7.64
N VAL A 183 15.27 6.01 -6.58
CA VAL A 183 16.63 5.56 -6.25
C VAL A 183 17.23 4.70 -7.37
N ALA A 184 16.46 3.72 -7.88
CA ALA A 184 16.88 2.89 -9.01
C ALA A 184 17.20 3.71 -10.26
N ALA A 185 16.46 4.80 -10.50
CA ALA A 185 16.69 5.74 -11.61
C ALA A 185 17.77 6.81 -11.32
N GLY A 186 18.46 6.76 -10.17
CA GLY A 186 19.45 7.77 -9.78
C GLY A 186 18.85 9.16 -9.46
N ALA A 187 17.53 9.25 -9.29
CA ALA A 187 16.85 10.51 -9.01
C ALA A 187 16.85 10.84 -7.51
N SER A 188 16.93 12.15 -7.16
CA SER A 188 16.92 12.61 -5.76
C SER A 188 15.65 12.20 -5.02
N ILE A 189 15.83 11.81 -3.75
CA ILE A 189 14.76 11.45 -2.81
C ILE A 189 14.73 12.34 -1.56
N GLU A 190 15.56 13.37 -1.50
CA GLU A 190 15.73 14.23 -0.32
C GLU A 190 14.43 14.88 0.16
N ALA A 191 13.54 15.25 -0.75
CA ALA A 191 12.24 15.82 -0.42
C ALA A 191 11.20 14.77 0.02
N LEU A 192 11.50 13.48 -0.09
CA LEU A 192 10.55 12.38 0.12
C LEU A 192 10.83 11.58 1.39
N VAL A 193 12.04 11.66 1.90
CA VAL A 193 12.47 10.96 3.13
C VAL A 193 13.16 11.93 4.09
N PRO A 194 13.15 11.69 5.40
CA PRO A 194 14.04 12.39 6.32
C PRO A 194 15.52 12.21 5.92
N SER A 195 16.35 13.21 6.16
CA SER A 195 17.76 13.19 5.72
C SER A 195 18.51 11.95 6.18
N GLY A 196 18.39 11.56 7.44
CA GLY A 196 19.02 10.34 7.95
C GLY A 196 18.59 9.05 7.26
N VAL A 197 17.36 9.00 6.71
CA VAL A 197 16.90 7.86 5.92
C VAL A 197 17.61 7.81 4.55
N ALA A 198 17.82 8.97 3.93
CA ALA A 198 18.58 9.04 2.67
C ALA A 198 20.02 8.54 2.88
N ASP A 199 20.63 8.88 4.02
CA ASP A 199 21.97 8.43 4.38
C ASP A 199 22.03 6.90 4.55
N VAL A 200 21.04 6.29 5.22
CA VAL A 200 20.94 4.82 5.35
C VAL A 200 20.79 4.17 3.98
N ILE A 201 19.89 4.68 3.12
CA ILE A 201 19.67 4.18 1.75
C ILE A 201 20.97 4.22 0.95
N ALA A 202 21.74 5.30 1.06
CA ALA A 202 23.02 5.47 0.37
C ALA A 202 24.10 4.50 0.93
N ALA A 203 24.23 4.43 2.26
CA ALA A 203 25.23 3.60 2.94
C ALA A 203 25.07 2.10 2.64
N TYR A 204 23.83 1.63 2.63
CA TYR A 204 23.51 0.22 2.32
C TYR A 204 23.28 -0.04 0.83
N ARG A 205 23.44 0.97 -0.05
CA ARG A 205 23.19 0.89 -1.50
C ARG A 205 21.83 0.28 -1.85
N LEU A 206 20.80 0.60 -1.05
CA LEU A 206 19.47 0.03 -1.22
C LEU A 206 18.83 0.49 -2.53
N TYR A 207 17.99 -0.37 -3.10
CA TYR A 207 17.12 -0.10 -4.26
C TYR A 207 17.87 0.28 -5.55
N ARG A 208 19.16 0.07 -5.63
CA ARG A 208 19.95 0.26 -6.85
C ARG A 208 19.86 -0.99 -7.72
N ASP A 209 19.89 -0.80 -9.02
CA ASP A 209 20.02 -1.90 -9.96
C ASP A 209 21.42 -2.51 -9.82
N PRO A 210 21.56 -3.81 -9.53
CA PRO A 210 22.88 -4.43 -9.38
C PRO A 210 23.71 -4.43 -10.68
N GLU A 211 23.09 -4.21 -11.86
CA GLU A 211 23.77 -4.16 -13.16
C GLU A 211 24.10 -2.74 -13.65
N ALA A 212 23.70 -1.70 -12.95
CA ALA A 212 24.07 -0.33 -13.29
C ALA A 212 25.58 -0.14 -13.10
N LYS A 213 26.37 -0.30 -14.16
CA LYS A 213 27.80 0.03 -14.20
C LYS A 213 27.98 1.49 -13.80
N GLU A 214 28.82 1.73 -12.80
CA GLU A 214 29.29 3.09 -12.50
C GLU A 214 29.98 3.64 -13.76
N ASP A 215 29.40 4.69 -14.34
CA ASP A 215 30.06 5.49 -15.37
C ASP A 215 31.16 6.31 -14.69
N PRO A 216 32.46 6.08 -14.94
CA PRO A 216 33.52 6.73 -14.22
C PRO A 216 33.73 8.22 -14.60
N SER A 217 32.80 8.80 -15.37
CA SER A 217 32.95 10.15 -15.97
C SER A 217 32.36 11.29 -15.13
N THR A 218 31.78 11.07 -13.95
CA THR A 218 31.22 12.15 -13.11
C THR A 218 32.00 12.38 -11.82
N VAL A 219 33.32 12.56 -11.94
CA VAL A 219 34.08 13.33 -10.94
C VAL A 219 34.06 14.79 -11.37
N THR A 220 33.06 15.52 -10.94
CA THR A 220 33.00 16.97 -11.16
C THR A 220 33.65 17.66 -9.97
N ASP A 221 34.77 18.33 -10.28
CA ASP A 221 35.55 19.22 -9.47
C ASP A 221 34.67 20.34 -8.83
N PRO A 222 34.83 20.68 -7.55
CA PRO A 222 34.02 21.68 -6.88
C PRO A 222 34.58 23.10 -7.10
N ALA A 223 34.44 23.67 -8.28
CA ALA A 223 34.69 25.12 -8.48
C ALA A 223 33.96 25.65 -9.73
N SER A 224 32.69 26.07 -9.62
CA SER A 224 32.21 27.30 -10.28
C SER A 224 30.76 27.58 -9.89
N VAL A 225 30.62 28.45 -8.91
CA VAL A 225 29.36 29.15 -8.61
C VAL A 225 29.18 30.24 -9.66
N THR A 226 28.10 30.18 -10.42
CA THR A 226 27.58 31.40 -11.09
C THR A 226 26.05 31.38 -11.01
N ARG A 227 25.54 32.43 -10.36
CA ARG A 227 24.13 32.79 -10.24
C ARG A 227 23.60 33.32 -11.56
N THR A 228 22.35 33.06 -11.88
CA THR A 228 21.36 34.05 -12.43
C THR A 228 19.99 33.40 -12.65
N PRO A 229 18.88 34.17 -12.89
CA PRO A 229 17.83 34.32 -11.87
C PRO A 229 16.46 33.73 -12.29
N ALA A 230 15.52 33.82 -11.34
CA ALA A 230 14.14 33.39 -11.41
C ALA A 230 13.35 33.97 -12.60
N THR A 231 12.48 33.15 -13.17
CA THR A 231 11.34 33.66 -13.96
C THR A 231 10.07 33.01 -13.41
N GLU A 232 9.22 33.86 -12.86
CA GLU A 232 7.82 33.55 -12.48
C GLU A 232 7.03 33.12 -13.71
N SER A 233 6.21 32.07 -13.55
CA SER A 233 5.10 31.83 -14.46
C SER A 233 3.86 31.39 -13.71
N ALA A 234 2.82 32.11 -14.00
CA ALA A 234 1.52 32.23 -13.39
C ALA A 234 0.74 30.90 -13.25
N ILE A 235 0.09 30.76 -12.08
CA ILE A 235 -0.91 29.74 -11.75
C ILE A 235 -2.25 30.18 -12.36
N THR A 236 -2.81 29.37 -13.23
CA THR A 236 -4.19 29.52 -13.70
C THR A 236 -5.10 28.64 -12.83
N PRO A 237 -6.19 29.15 -12.25
CA PRO A 237 -7.06 28.35 -11.40
C PRO A 237 -7.96 27.43 -12.24
N SER A 238 -7.95 26.15 -11.88
CA SER A 238 -8.83 25.11 -12.44
C SER A 238 -10.26 25.25 -11.91
N ALA A 239 -11.22 25.06 -12.81
CA ALA A 239 -12.66 25.15 -12.59
C ALA A 239 -13.21 24.11 -11.58
N PRO A 240 -14.37 24.36 -10.93
CA PRO A 240 -14.95 23.49 -9.94
C PRO A 240 -15.46 22.19 -10.55
N ARG A 241 -15.25 21.07 -9.84
CA ARG A 241 -15.72 19.73 -10.20
C ARG A 241 -17.20 19.56 -9.85
N PRO A 242 -17.97 18.79 -10.63
CA PRO A 242 -19.33 18.41 -10.24
C PRO A 242 -19.29 17.37 -9.10
N ASP A 243 -20.12 17.58 -8.09
CA ASP A 243 -20.38 16.67 -6.98
C ASP A 243 -20.98 15.36 -7.50
N GLY A 244 -20.41 14.22 -7.07
CA GLY A 244 -21.03 12.91 -7.32
C GLY A 244 -20.12 11.81 -7.86
N LEU A 245 -18.79 11.92 -7.78
CA LEU A 245 -17.89 10.85 -8.20
C LEU A 245 -17.54 9.91 -7.02
N PRO A 246 -17.72 8.58 -7.21
CA PRO A 246 -17.41 7.58 -6.18
C PRO A 246 -15.92 7.48 -5.89
N ASN A 247 -15.65 7.05 -4.67
CA ASN A 247 -14.34 6.90 -4.06
C ASN A 247 -13.33 6.11 -4.95
N ARG A 248 -12.30 6.80 -5.44
CA ARG A 248 -11.21 6.22 -6.26
C ARG A 248 -10.34 5.22 -5.51
N GLY A 249 -10.52 5.10 -4.19
CA GLY A 249 -9.63 4.32 -3.33
C GLY A 249 -9.88 2.82 -3.33
N ALA A 250 -11.12 2.38 -3.56
CA ALA A 250 -11.45 0.95 -3.54
C ALA A 250 -10.81 0.20 -4.74
N ALA A 251 -10.72 0.87 -5.90
CA ALA A 251 -10.04 0.29 -7.08
C ALA A 251 -8.52 0.18 -6.89
N ALA A 252 -7.90 1.15 -6.19
CA ALA A 252 -6.47 1.12 -5.91
C ALA A 252 -6.12 0.13 -4.79
N ALA A 253 -7.01 -0.08 -3.80
CA ALA A 253 -6.79 -1.03 -2.70
C ALA A 253 -6.88 -2.48 -3.17
N ALA A 254 -7.82 -2.79 -4.08
CA ALA A 254 -7.94 -4.13 -4.68
C ALA A 254 -6.72 -4.51 -5.55
N VAL A 255 -6.00 -3.51 -6.08
CA VAL A 255 -4.79 -3.70 -6.88
C VAL A 255 -3.52 -3.79 -6.02
N ALA A 256 -3.54 -3.27 -4.78
CA ALA A 256 -2.37 -3.26 -3.89
C ALA A 256 -2.09 -4.59 -3.17
N ALA A 257 -3.05 -5.53 -3.16
CA ALA A 257 -2.88 -6.83 -2.52
C ALA A 257 -2.07 -7.84 -3.36
N ALA A 258 -1.77 -7.50 -4.60
CA ALA A 258 -1.19 -8.39 -5.57
C ALA A 258 0.29 -8.11 -5.85
N ALA A 259 1.21 -8.69 -5.12
CA ALA A 259 2.59 -8.83 -5.58
C ALA A 259 3.42 -9.81 -4.76
N ALA A 260 3.57 -11.04 -5.23
CA ALA A 260 4.82 -11.82 -5.19
C ALA A 260 4.70 -13.17 -5.89
N VAL A 261 5.53 -13.40 -6.90
CA VAL A 261 5.49 -14.51 -7.84
C VAL A 261 6.80 -15.23 -7.90
N PRO A 262 6.82 -16.56 -8.17
CA PRO A 262 7.83 -17.09 -9.06
C PRO A 262 7.38 -16.83 -10.51
N ALA A 263 8.18 -16.07 -11.25
CA ALA A 263 7.97 -15.81 -12.65
C ALA A 263 7.73 -17.13 -13.41
N SER A 264 6.62 -17.24 -14.15
CA SER A 264 6.53 -18.24 -15.20
C SER A 264 7.66 -17.92 -16.19
N GLU A 265 8.29 -18.93 -16.76
CA GLU A 265 9.31 -18.75 -17.80
C GLU A 265 8.77 -18.07 -19.09
N ARG A 266 7.50 -17.68 -19.09
CA ARG A 266 6.81 -17.04 -20.21
C ARG A 266 6.72 -15.53 -20.03
N PRO A 267 6.88 -14.78 -21.15
CA PRO A 267 6.65 -13.33 -21.14
C PRO A 267 5.25 -12.96 -20.60
N PRO A 268 5.11 -11.93 -19.76
CA PRO A 268 3.82 -11.53 -19.17
C PRO A 268 2.71 -11.32 -20.20
N LEU A 269 3.01 -10.69 -21.33
CA LEU A 269 2.04 -10.45 -22.40
C LEU A 269 1.54 -11.74 -23.07
N ASP A 270 2.35 -12.82 -23.10
CA ASP A 270 1.90 -14.10 -23.66
C ASP A 270 0.93 -14.80 -22.69
N VAL A 271 1.19 -14.70 -21.38
CA VAL A 271 0.24 -15.16 -20.35
C VAL A 271 -1.06 -14.35 -20.43
N ALA A 272 -0.97 -13.03 -20.58
CA ALA A 272 -2.13 -12.15 -20.70
C ALA A 272 -2.96 -12.44 -21.96
N ARG A 273 -2.34 -12.70 -23.10
CA ARG A 273 -3.05 -13.12 -24.32
C ARG A 273 -3.77 -14.45 -24.13
N ARG A 274 -3.12 -15.40 -23.48
CA ARG A 274 -3.74 -16.70 -23.17
C ARG A 274 -4.97 -16.53 -22.24
N ILE A 275 -4.90 -15.61 -21.29
CA ILE A 275 -6.04 -15.25 -20.44
C ILE A 275 -7.19 -14.69 -21.27
N VAL A 276 -6.91 -13.82 -22.23
CA VAL A 276 -7.94 -13.29 -23.15
C VAL A 276 -8.66 -14.43 -23.89
N GLU A 277 -7.93 -15.38 -24.48
CA GLU A 277 -8.52 -16.54 -25.15
C GLU A 277 -9.42 -17.36 -24.23
N LEU A 278 -8.95 -17.64 -23.00
CA LEU A 278 -9.74 -18.37 -22.01
C LEU A 278 -11.00 -17.61 -21.54
N ALA A 279 -10.94 -16.29 -21.47
CA ALA A 279 -12.08 -15.45 -21.18
C ALA A 279 -13.10 -15.45 -22.34
N GLU A 280 -12.63 -15.40 -23.59
CA GLU A 280 -13.48 -15.52 -24.80
C GLU A 280 -14.19 -16.87 -24.85
N ASP A 281 -13.52 -17.97 -24.51
CA ASP A 281 -14.12 -19.31 -24.44
C ASP A 281 -15.30 -19.35 -23.45
N LYS A 282 -15.26 -18.53 -22.40
CA LYS A 282 -16.34 -18.38 -21.41
C LYS A 282 -17.33 -17.26 -21.75
N LYS A 283 -17.25 -16.71 -22.98
CA LYS A 283 -18.15 -15.65 -23.47
C LYS A 283 -18.07 -14.36 -22.65
N ALA A 284 -16.87 -14.02 -22.13
CA ALA A 284 -16.64 -12.71 -21.54
C ALA A 284 -16.81 -11.63 -22.61
N ALA A 285 -17.42 -10.52 -22.24
CA ALA A 285 -17.65 -9.37 -23.12
C ALA A 285 -16.64 -8.26 -22.85
N ASP A 286 -16.44 -7.41 -23.85
CA ASP A 286 -15.60 -6.20 -23.77
C ASP A 286 -14.22 -6.44 -23.16
N ILE A 287 -13.51 -7.43 -23.65
CA ILE A 287 -12.18 -7.78 -23.11
C ILE A 287 -11.15 -6.76 -23.58
N ILE A 288 -10.39 -6.21 -22.64
CA ILE A 288 -9.28 -5.29 -22.90
C ILE A 288 -8.01 -5.84 -22.25
N LEU A 289 -6.94 -5.87 -23.01
CA LEU A 289 -5.59 -6.14 -22.54
C LEU A 289 -4.77 -4.85 -22.55
N LEU A 290 -4.33 -4.42 -21.36
CA LEU A 290 -3.47 -3.26 -21.16
C LEU A 290 -2.05 -3.70 -20.84
N ASP A 291 -1.07 -3.11 -21.51
CA ASP A 291 0.35 -3.20 -21.18
C ASP A 291 0.69 -2.08 -20.21
N LEU A 292 1.10 -2.46 -19.02
CA LEU A 292 1.45 -1.56 -17.92
C LEU A 292 2.95 -1.48 -17.70
N THR A 293 3.74 -2.10 -18.57
CA THR A 293 5.20 -2.12 -18.43
C THR A 293 5.76 -0.70 -18.36
N GLY A 294 6.47 -0.42 -17.28
CA GLY A 294 7.05 0.91 -17.03
C GLY A 294 6.09 1.95 -16.43
N LEU A 295 4.77 1.69 -16.38
CA LEU A 295 3.80 2.60 -15.77
C LEU A 295 3.57 2.29 -14.29
N THR A 296 3.64 1.02 -13.92
CA THR A 296 3.41 0.58 -12.55
C THR A 296 4.27 -0.62 -12.20
N THR A 297 4.48 -0.86 -10.91
CA THR A 297 5.13 -2.08 -10.39
C THR A 297 4.11 -3.09 -9.87
N LEU A 298 2.83 -2.85 -10.05
CA LEU A 298 1.75 -3.73 -9.57
C LEU A 298 1.64 -4.98 -10.43
N ALA A 299 1.71 -4.80 -11.75
CA ALA A 299 1.69 -5.87 -12.74
C ALA A 299 2.26 -5.33 -14.05
N ASP A 300 2.68 -6.22 -14.95
CA ASP A 300 3.11 -5.85 -16.30
C ASP A 300 1.93 -5.74 -17.27
N ALA A 301 0.82 -6.42 -16.97
CA ALA A 301 -0.38 -6.35 -17.80
C ALA A 301 -1.68 -6.50 -16.98
N PHE A 302 -2.74 -5.84 -17.45
CA PHE A 302 -4.11 -6.07 -16.99
C PHE A 302 -4.96 -6.65 -18.10
N VAL A 303 -5.77 -7.66 -17.74
CA VAL A 303 -6.89 -8.12 -18.56
C VAL A 303 -8.18 -7.73 -17.85
N ILE A 304 -9.00 -6.91 -18.50
CA ILE A 304 -10.27 -6.42 -17.97
C ILE A 304 -11.38 -6.95 -18.86
N CYS A 305 -12.38 -7.63 -18.29
CA CYS A 305 -13.51 -8.15 -19.04
C CYS A 305 -14.80 -8.10 -18.24
N SER A 306 -15.93 -8.34 -18.91
CA SER A 306 -17.25 -8.29 -18.31
C SER A 306 -17.99 -9.62 -18.43
N GLY A 307 -18.81 -9.93 -17.41
CA GLY A 307 -19.80 -11.00 -17.44
C GLY A 307 -21.20 -10.46 -17.11
N GLY A 308 -22.22 -10.93 -17.81
CA GLY A 308 -23.60 -10.44 -17.69
C GLY A 308 -24.34 -10.93 -16.45
N SER A 309 -23.76 -11.82 -15.63
CA SER A 309 -24.36 -12.35 -14.41
C SER A 309 -23.30 -12.87 -13.44
N GLU A 310 -23.65 -12.97 -12.17
CA GLU A 310 -22.79 -13.58 -11.15
C GLU A 310 -22.26 -14.96 -11.54
N ARG A 311 -23.13 -15.83 -12.04
CA ARG A 311 -22.76 -17.17 -12.51
C ARG A 311 -21.74 -17.12 -13.65
N GLN A 312 -21.83 -16.11 -14.53
CA GLN A 312 -20.89 -15.94 -15.62
C GLN A 312 -19.54 -15.40 -15.12
N LEU A 313 -19.54 -14.50 -14.12
CA LEU A 313 -18.30 -14.03 -13.49
C LEU A 313 -17.48 -15.21 -12.93
N ASP A 314 -18.14 -16.10 -12.17
CA ASP A 314 -17.49 -17.30 -11.65
C ASP A 314 -17.01 -18.23 -12.77
N ALA A 315 -17.83 -18.46 -13.81
CA ALA A 315 -17.46 -19.30 -14.94
C ALA A 315 -16.26 -18.75 -15.72
N ILE A 316 -16.15 -17.44 -15.88
CA ILE A 316 -14.98 -16.78 -16.50
C ILE A 316 -13.75 -16.95 -15.61
N ALA A 317 -13.87 -16.62 -14.32
CA ALA A 317 -12.77 -16.69 -13.38
C ALA A 317 -12.22 -18.12 -13.23
N ASP A 318 -13.10 -19.10 -13.04
CA ASP A 318 -12.74 -20.51 -12.93
C ASP A 318 -12.13 -21.05 -14.22
N GLY A 319 -12.70 -20.66 -15.36
CA GLY A 319 -12.18 -21.08 -16.68
C GLY A 319 -10.77 -20.57 -16.94
N ILE A 320 -10.44 -19.35 -16.57
CA ILE A 320 -9.10 -18.79 -16.65
C ILE A 320 -8.14 -19.57 -15.75
N ILE A 321 -8.52 -19.79 -14.48
CA ILE A 321 -7.68 -20.48 -13.50
C ILE A 321 -7.41 -21.92 -13.93
N GLU A 322 -8.44 -22.65 -14.38
CA GLU A 322 -8.30 -24.04 -14.82
C GLU A 322 -7.47 -24.18 -16.09
N GLY A 323 -7.71 -23.30 -17.07
CA GLY A 323 -6.96 -23.30 -18.34
C GLY A 323 -5.46 -23.06 -18.11
N LEU A 324 -5.10 -22.07 -17.30
CA LEU A 324 -3.71 -21.76 -17.00
C LEU A 324 -3.04 -22.80 -16.08
N ARG A 325 -3.82 -23.48 -15.21
CA ARG A 325 -3.29 -24.58 -14.38
C ARG A 325 -2.72 -25.71 -15.23
N GLY A 326 -3.40 -26.05 -16.34
CA GLY A 326 -2.91 -27.03 -17.32
C GLY A 326 -1.56 -26.63 -17.92
N GLU A 327 -1.27 -25.35 -17.97
CA GLU A 327 -0.04 -24.75 -18.50
C GLU A 327 1.01 -24.43 -17.40
N LYS A 328 0.81 -24.94 -16.19
CA LYS A 328 1.65 -24.73 -14.98
C LYS A 328 1.70 -23.29 -14.47
N VAL A 329 0.81 -22.41 -14.93
CA VAL A 329 0.64 -21.05 -14.40
C VAL A 329 -0.46 -21.10 -13.34
N ARG A 330 -0.17 -20.66 -12.12
CA ARG A 330 -1.11 -20.68 -11.01
C ARG A 330 -1.35 -19.26 -10.52
N PRO A 331 -2.59 -18.91 -10.13
CA PRO A 331 -2.83 -17.64 -9.49
C PRO A 331 -2.15 -17.61 -8.10
N ILE A 332 -1.69 -16.45 -7.72
CA ILE A 332 -1.17 -16.11 -6.41
C ILE A 332 -2.34 -15.87 -5.45
N GLY A 333 -3.40 -15.23 -5.97
CA GLY A 333 -4.59 -14.91 -5.21
C GLY A 333 -5.82 -14.77 -6.10
N ARG A 334 -6.99 -14.96 -5.49
CA ARG A 334 -8.29 -14.56 -6.03
C ARG A 334 -9.00 -13.75 -4.97
N GLU A 335 -9.44 -12.56 -5.34
CA GLU A 335 -10.16 -11.65 -4.47
C GLU A 335 -11.54 -11.35 -5.06
N GLY A 336 -12.49 -11.02 -4.18
CA GLY A 336 -13.89 -10.81 -4.56
C GLY A 336 -14.62 -12.11 -4.90
N THR A 337 -15.92 -12.00 -5.08
CA THR A 337 -16.82 -13.09 -5.41
C THR A 337 -17.79 -12.61 -6.50
N ALA A 338 -18.47 -13.52 -7.16
CA ALA A 338 -19.54 -13.16 -8.09
C ALA A 338 -20.61 -12.27 -7.45
N ALA A 339 -20.93 -12.51 -6.17
CA ALA A 339 -21.91 -11.73 -5.42
C ALA A 339 -21.43 -10.29 -5.12
N SER A 340 -20.11 -10.04 -5.13
CA SER A 340 -19.57 -8.66 -5.09
C SER A 340 -19.50 -7.99 -6.46
N HIS A 341 -19.94 -8.68 -7.51
CA HIS A 341 -19.97 -8.23 -8.90
C HIS A 341 -18.62 -7.85 -9.51
N TRP A 342 -17.54 -8.19 -8.79
CA TRP A 342 -16.17 -8.03 -9.22
C TRP A 342 -15.30 -9.18 -8.67
N VAL A 343 -14.60 -9.86 -9.58
CA VAL A 343 -13.60 -10.88 -9.25
C VAL A 343 -12.26 -10.41 -9.79
N LEU A 344 -11.24 -10.42 -8.93
CA LEU A 344 -9.85 -10.18 -9.27
C LEU A 344 -9.07 -11.49 -9.19
N ILE A 345 -8.24 -11.78 -10.19
CA ILE A 345 -7.33 -12.92 -10.19
C ILE A 345 -5.92 -12.43 -10.43
N ASP A 346 -5.05 -12.71 -9.49
CA ASP A 346 -3.67 -12.28 -9.51
C ASP A 346 -2.75 -13.42 -9.95
N PHE A 347 -2.04 -13.24 -11.06
CA PHE A 347 -0.98 -14.13 -11.54
C PHE A 347 0.43 -13.51 -11.37
N GLY A 348 0.54 -12.42 -10.61
CA GLY A 348 1.76 -11.68 -10.36
C GLY A 348 2.09 -10.65 -11.41
N SER A 349 2.66 -11.07 -12.51
CA SER A 349 2.92 -10.16 -13.64
C SER A 349 1.66 -9.78 -14.42
N VAL A 350 0.57 -10.54 -14.27
CA VAL A 350 -0.73 -10.28 -14.92
C VAL A 350 -1.84 -10.31 -13.90
N VAL A 351 -2.66 -9.26 -13.89
CA VAL A 351 -3.88 -9.20 -13.06
C VAL A 351 -5.11 -9.18 -13.96
N VAL A 352 -6.09 -10.00 -13.59
CA VAL A 352 -7.36 -10.12 -14.32
C VAL A 352 -8.48 -9.50 -13.50
N HIS A 353 -9.27 -8.65 -14.14
CA HIS A 353 -10.47 -8.06 -13.55
C HIS A 353 -11.70 -8.53 -14.31
N VAL A 354 -12.59 -9.23 -13.64
CA VAL A 354 -13.86 -9.70 -14.19
C VAL A 354 -15.00 -8.96 -13.49
N PHE A 355 -15.72 -8.11 -14.21
CA PHE A 355 -16.77 -7.24 -13.66
C PHE A 355 -18.15 -7.60 -14.20
N THR A 356 -19.21 -7.21 -13.48
CA THR A 356 -20.47 -6.94 -14.15
C THR A 356 -20.42 -5.57 -14.85
N PRO A 357 -21.22 -5.31 -15.89
CA PRO A 357 -21.16 -4.04 -16.63
C PRO A 357 -21.34 -2.79 -15.76
N PRO A 358 -22.27 -2.73 -14.76
CA PRO A 358 -22.39 -1.58 -13.89
C PRO A 358 -21.13 -1.28 -13.07
N GLU A 359 -20.50 -2.31 -12.49
CA GLU A 359 -19.29 -2.17 -11.69
C GLU A 359 -18.09 -1.77 -12.54
N ARG A 360 -17.99 -2.29 -13.76
CA ARG A 360 -16.94 -1.86 -14.69
C ARG A 360 -17.03 -0.38 -15.01
N GLU A 361 -18.26 0.12 -15.30
CA GLU A 361 -18.50 1.54 -15.55
C GLU A 361 -18.17 2.38 -14.30
N TYR A 362 -18.59 1.89 -13.13
CA TYR A 362 -18.35 2.53 -11.85
C TYR A 362 -16.85 2.65 -11.54
N TYR A 363 -16.09 1.56 -11.60
CA TYR A 363 -14.66 1.57 -11.30
C TYR A 363 -13.81 2.18 -12.42
N SER A 364 -14.26 2.11 -13.66
CA SER A 364 -13.62 2.73 -14.84
C SER A 364 -12.10 2.54 -14.90
N LEU A 365 -11.59 1.31 -14.70
CA LEU A 365 -10.16 1.04 -14.60
C LEU A 365 -9.40 1.48 -15.86
N GLU A 366 -10.01 1.37 -17.03
CA GLU A 366 -9.44 1.81 -18.30
C GLU A 366 -9.16 3.32 -18.34
N LYS A 367 -9.99 4.11 -17.66
CA LYS A 367 -9.75 5.56 -17.53
C LYS A 367 -8.62 5.88 -16.56
N HIS A 368 -8.48 5.07 -15.50
CA HIS A 368 -7.38 5.19 -14.55
C HIS A 368 -6.03 4.90 -15.19
N TRP A 369 -6.01 3.93 -16.10
CA TRP A 369 -4.83 3.50 -16.82
C TRP A 369 -4.83 4.01 -18.28
N SER A 370 -5.31 5.23 -18.49
CA SER A 370 -5.39 5.86 -19.82
C SER A 370 -4.04 6.04 -20.51
N GLU A 371 -2.95 6.06 -19.76
CA GLU A 371 -1.57 6.09 -20.28
C GLU A 371 -1.06 4.70 -20.71
N ALA A 372 -1.76 3.62 -20.32
CA ALA A 372 -1.39 2.27 -20.68
C ALA A 372 -1.65 1.99 -22.16
N ARG A 373 -0.72 1.26 -22.77
CA ARG A 373 -0.89 0.83 -24.16
C ARG A 373 -1.97 -0.26 -24.23
N VAL A 374 -3.03 -0.01 -24.97
CA VAL A 374 -4.00 -1.05 -25.32
C VAL A 374 -3.35 -2.01 -26.30
N VAL A 375 -3.12 -3.25 -25.88
CA VAL A 375 -2.51 -4.31 -26.72
C VAL A 375 -3.57 -5.00 -27.56
N LEU A 376 -4.74 -5.24 -26.96
CA LEU A 376 -5.85 -5.96 -27.58
C LEU A 376 -7.19 -5.48 -27.00
N ARG A 377 -8.22 -5.44 -27.86
CA ARG A 377 -9.61 -5.25 -27.46
C ARG A 377 -10.48 -6.22 -28.25
N VAL A 378 -11.32 -6.97 -27.55
CA VAL A 378 -12.33 -7.89 -28.09
C VAL A 378 -13.68 -7.45 -27.58
N GLN A 379 -14.63 -7.28 -28.54
CA GLN A 379 -16.03 -6.87 -28.25
C GLN A 379 -16.94 -8.08 -28.12
#